data_312970be5293c399aa04cc8d66d26d34
#
_entry.id   312970be5293c399aa04cc8d66d26d34
#
_cell.length_a   1.000
_cell.length_b   1.000
_cell.length_c   1.000
_cell.angle_alpha   90.00
_cell.angle_beta   90.00
_cell.angle_gamma   90.00
#
_symmetry.space_group_name_H-M   'P 1'
#
loop_
_entity.id
_entity.type
_entity.pdbx_description
1 polymer ?
#
loop_
_entity_poly.entity_id
_entity_poly.type
_entity_poly.pdbx_seq_one_letter_code
_entity_poly.pdbx_strand_id
1 'polypeptide(L)'
;MRVIESCAECLYKRQLRKTDNKECLAEIKAVIDNRAYDDPAPYLVYRFNQIYLKYFGSVASFRDEKIKYNDLVLSMEDALREEINSSDDPLLTAFSYARAGNYIDFGALSAVDEKTFLSLLESDSLSDNDLQTFEAFAKQCETAGSLLLLADNCGEIVLDKLFLEQLKKQYPQLKLSVMVRGGEVLNDATVEDAEYAGIDCIAEIISSGIGVSGTVYKMLSNEAKSALDNAEVILSKGQGNYEALSGQGRHIFYSFLCKCERFTNRFGVPRLTGIFVEEKQ
;
A
#
# COMPACT_ATOMS: atom_id res chain seq x y z
N MET A 1 6.12 -3.82 -12.50
CA MET A 1 5.29 -3.80 -13.75
C MET A 1 5.67 -2.61 -14.61
N ARG A 2 5.96 -2.77 -15.92
CA ARG A 2 6.39 -1.67 -16.81
C ARG A 2 5.33 -0.58 -17.00
N VAL A 3 5.77 0.66 -17.23
CA VAL A 3 4.90 1.79 -17.62
C VAL A 3 4.62 1.73 -19.13
N ILE A 4 3.39 1.38 -19.51
CA ILE A 4 2.91 1.40 -20.90
C ILE A 4 2.58 2.83 -21.34
N GLU A 5 2.36 3.08 -22.65
CA GLU A 5 2.19 4.42 -23.19
C GLU A 5 1.00 5.16 -22.55
N SER A 6 -0.15 4.50 -22.38
CA SER A 6 -1.31 5.13 -21.73
C SER A 6 -1.04 5.54 -20.27
N CYS A 7 -0.19 4.78 -19.55
CA CYS A 7 0.25 5.16 -18.20
C CYS A 7 1.20 6.36 -18.24
N ALA A 8 2.13 6.38 -19.20
CA ALA A 8 3.05 7.50 -19.41
C ALA A 8 2.29 8.81 -19.70
N GLU A 9 1.30 8.76 -20.58
CA GLU A 9 0.41 9.90 -20.86
C GLU A 9 -0.37 10.32 -19.61
N CYS A 10 -0.92 9.37 -18.85
CA CYS A 10 -1.65 9.65 -17.61
C CYS A 10 -0.76 10.34 -16.59
N LEU A 11 0.47 9.84 -16.39
CA LEU A 11 1.46 10.44 -15.51
C LEU A 11 1.78 11.89 -15.92
N TYR A 12 2.02 12.12 -17.22
CA TYR A 12 2.31 13.46 -17.73
C TYR A 12 1.13 14.42 -17.59
N LYS A 13 -0.09 13.98 -17.95
CA LYS A 13 -1.33 14.78 -17.78
C LYS A 13 -1.55 15.23 -16.33
N ARG A 14 -1.18 14.38 -15.36
CA ARG A 14 -1.22 14.77 -13.92
C ARG A 14 -0.22 15.90 -13.61
N GLN A 15 0.96 15.92 -14.23
CA GLN A 15 1.95 16.97 -13.99
C GLN A 15 1.53 18.30 -14.61
N LEU A 16 0.89 18.30 -15.79
CA LEU A 16 0.31 19.48 -16.40
C LEU A 16 -0.75 20.20 -15.53
N ARG A 17 -1.37 19.48 -14.60
CA ARG A 17 -2.33 20.05 -13.63
C ARG A 17 -1.67 20.65 -12.39
N LYS A 18 -0.40 20.29 -12.14
CA LYS A 18 0.32 20.70 -10.93
C LYS A 18 1.14 21.98 -11.16
N THR A 19 1.61 22.21 -12.39
CA THR A 19 2.44 23.37 -12.72
C THR A 19 2.31 23.74 -14.19
N ASP A 20 2.52 25.02 -14.49
CA ASP A 20 2.65 25.58 -15.85
C ASP A 20 4.11 25.93 -16.20
N ASN A 21 5.05 25.66 -15.31
CA ASN A 21 6.48 25.89 -15.54
C ASN A 21 6.98 24.96 -16.66
N LYS A 22 7.26 25.56 -17.82
CA LYS A 22 7.63 24.85 -19.06
C LYS A 22 8.94 24.07 -18.94
N GLU A 23 9.91 24.59 -18.22
CA GLU A 23 11.22 23.93 -18.05
C GLU A 23 11.09 22.71 -17.15
N CYS A 24 10.37 22.83 -16.03
CA CYS A 24 10.03 21.71 -15.15
C CYS A 24 9.29 20.60 -15.92
N LEU A 25 8.27 20.97 -16.68
CA LEU A 25 7.49 20.03 -17.51
C LEU A 25 8.33 19.36 -18.61
N ALA A 26 9.28 20.08 -19.21
CA ALA A 26 10.19 19.51 -20.21
C ALA A 26 11.13 18.45 -19.56
N GLU A 27 11.68 18.71 -18.37
CA GLU A 27 12.49 17.72 -17.64
C GLU A 27 11.67 16.50 -17.24
N ILE A 28 10.45 16.69 -16.78
CA ILE A 28 9.53 15.59 -16.44
C ILE A 28 9.21 14.75 -17.70
N LYS A 29 8.95 15.42 -18.84
CA LYS A 29 8.71 14.75 -20.10
C LYS A 29 9.93 13.92 -20.52
N ALA A 30 11.13 14.47 -20.38
CA ALA A 30 12.37 13.76 -20.66
C ALA A 30 12.55 12.51 -19.78
N VAL A 31 12.15 12.55 -18.49
CA VAL A 31 12.16 11.36 -17.63
C VAL A 31 11.22 10.28 -18.18
N ILE A 32 10.02 10.67 -18.63
CA ILE A 32 9.04 9.74 -19.20
C ILE A 32 9.55 9.13 -20.50
N ASP A 33 10.10 9.95 -21.41
CA ASP A 33 10.55 9.52 -22.73
C ASP A 33 11.79 8.61 -22.67
N ASN A 34 12.67 8.85 -21.69
CA ASN A 34 13.90 8.07 -21.48
C ASN A 34 13.76 6.99 -20.39
N ARG A 35 12.51 6.62 -19.99
CA ARG A 35 12.31 5.57 -19.00
C ARG A 35 12.87 4.23 -19.46
N ALA A 36 13.48 3.49 -18.56
CA ALA A 36 13.85 2.11 -18.84
C ALA A 36 12.59 1.23 -18.99
N TYR A 37 12.74 0.11 -19.68
CA TYR A 37 11.62 -0.80 -19.95
C TYR A 37 10.93 -1.31 -18.68
N ASP A 38 11.70 -1.52 -17.62
CA ASP A 38 11.28 -2.07 -16.33
C ASP A 38 11.04 -1.02 -15.25
N ASP A 39 11.19 0.28 -15.57
CA ASP A 39 10.89 1.34 -14.61
C ASP A 39 9.40 1.34 -14.24
N PRO A 40 9.02 1.12 -12.95
CA PRO A 40 7.64 1.18 -12.51
C PRO A 40 7.18 2.62 -12.31
N ALA A 41 5.85 2.85 -12.34
CA ALA A 41 5.28 4.19 -12.14
C ALA A 41 5.73 4.88 -10.84
N PRO A 42 5.80 4.22 -9.67
CA PRO A 42 6.32 4.82 -8.45
C PRO A 42 7.74 5.40 -8.59
N TYR A 43 8.61 4.73 -9.34
CA TYR A 43 9.96 5.23 -9.60
C TYR A 43 9.96 6.51 -10.44
N LEU A 44 9.11 6.58 -11.48
CA LEU A 44 9.00 7.80 -12.28
C LEU A 44 8.43 8.96 -11.44
N VAL A 45 7.43 8.71 -10.60
CA VAL A 45 6.86 9.72 -9.70
C VAL A 45 7.93 10.23 -8.72
N TYR A 46 8.76 9.35 -8.17
CA TYR A 46 9.90 9.78 -7.35
C TYR A 46 10.83 10.73 -8.11
N ARG A 47 11.17 10.40 -9.37
CA ARG A 47 12.01 11.28 -10.21
C ARG A 47 11.34 12.63 -10.50
N PHE A 48 10.02 12.65 -10.69
CA PHE A 48 9.29 13.91 -10.82
C PHE A 48 9.37 14.75 -9.55
N ASN A 49 9.26 14.13 -8.37
CA ASN A 49 9.40 14.83 -7.10
C ASN A 49 10.81 15.44 -6.93
N GLN A 50 11.87 14.78 -7.40
CA GLN A 50 13.23 15.35 -7.42
C GLN A 50 13.31 16.59 -8.34
N ILE A 51 12.61 16.60 -9.47
CA ILE A 51 12.51 17.77 -10.35
C ILE A 51 11.72 18.87 -9.67
N TYR A 52 10.59 18.57 -9.00
CA TYR A 52 9.84 19.56 -8.24
C TYR A 52 10.69 20.21 -7.14
N LEU A 53 11.46 19.42 -6.39
CA LEU A 53 12.39 19.94 -5.38
C LEU A 53 13.42 20.90 -5.98
N LYS A 54 13.96 20.58 -7.17
CA LYS A 54 14.91 21.45 -7.89
C LYS A 54 14.29 22.79 -8.28
N TYR A 55 13.06 22.80 -8.77
CA TYR A 55 12.41 24.01 -9.29
C TYR A 55 11.68 24.84 -8.22
N PHE A 56 11.13 24.18 -7.18
CA PHE A 56 10.24 24.82 -6.22
C PHE A 56 10.74 24.73 -4.76
N GLY A 57 11.84 24.01 -4.52
CA GLY A 57 12.43 23.86 -3.18
C GLY A 57 11.64 22.95 -2.22
N SER A 58 10.43 22.54 -2.60
CA SER A 58 9.58 21.65 -1.79
C SER A 58 8.66 20.80 -2.67
N VAL A 59 8.17 19.72 -2.10
CA VAL A 59 7.01 18.96 -2.59
C VAL A 59 5.84 19.17 -1.62
N ALA A 60 4.62 18.86 -2.05
CA ALA A 60 3.46 18.93 -1.17
C ALA A 60 3.66 18.03 0.07
N SER A 61 3.43 18.58 1.26
CA SER A 61 3.39 17.82 2.51
C SER A 61 1.95 17.36 2.76
N PHE A 62 1.81 16.16 3.27
CA PHE A 62 0.54 15.55 3.65
C PHE A 62 0.48 15.21 5.14
N ARG A 63 1.34 15.82 5.94
CA ARG A 63 1.50 15.49 7.37
C ARG A 63 0.20 15.63 8.16
N ASP A 64 -0.50 16.76 7.99
CA ASP A 64 -1.73 17.02 8.74
C ASP A 64 -2.84 16.02 8.37
N GLU A 65 -2.93 15.71 7.08
CA GLU A 65 -3.85 14.71 6.59
C GLU A 65 -3.52 13.30 7.09
N LYS A 66 -2.25 12.92 7.10
CA LYS A 66 -1.78 11.62 7.62
C LYS A 66 -2.18 11.45 9.09
N ILE A 67 -1.90 12.47 9.92
CA ILE A 67 -2.32 12.50 11.34
C ILE A 67 -3.84 12.35 11.43
N LYS A 68 -4.60 13.16 10.68
CA LYS A 68 -6.06 13.12 10.69
C LYS A 68 -6.62 11.71 10.39
N TYR A 69 -6.05 11.01 9.41
CA TYR A 69 -6.53 9.66 9.06
C TYR A 69 -6.10 8.60 10.06
N ASN A 70 -4.88 8.70 10.59
CA ASN A 70 -4.47 7.84 11.69
C ASN A 70 -5.38 8.03 12.90
N ASP A 71 -5.64 9.28 13.32
CA ASP A 71 -6.53 9.60 14.45
C ASP A 71 -7.95 9.11 14.25
N LEU A 72 -8.49 9.27 13.03
CA LEU A 72 -9.83 8.80 12.69
C LEU A 72 -9.95 7.29 12.95
N VAL A 73 -9.02 6.49 12.41
CA VAL A 73 -9.10 5.03 12.54
C VAL A 73 -8.73 4.58 13.96
N LEU A 74 -7.76 5.23 14.62
CA LEU A 74 -7.42 4.98 16.02
C LEU A 74 -8.60 5.26 16.96
N SER A 75 -9.42 6.28 16.68
CA SER A 75 -10.61 6.57 17.49
C SER A 75 -11.67 5.47 17.45
N MET A 76 -11.65 4.63 16.44
CA MET A 76 -12.56 3.48 16.25
C MET A 76 -11.92 2.13 16.57
N GLU A 77 -10.64 2.11 16.85
CA GLU A 77 -9.84 0.88 16.95
C GLU A 77 -10.41 -0.15 17.93
N ASP A 78 -10.81 0.30 19.12
CA ASP A 78 -11.34 -0.61 20.14
C ASP A 78 -12.68 -1.23 19.73
N ALA A 79 -13.57 -0.44 19.13
CA ALA A 79 -14.85 -0.93 18.61
C ALA A 79 -14.65 -1.94 17.47
N LEU A 80 -13.75 -1.62 16.52
CA LEU A 80 -13.40 -2.52 15.41
C LEU A 80 -12.77 -3.82 15.92
N ARG A 81 -11.89 -3.74 16.93
CA ARG A 81 -11.28 -4.91 17.56
C ARG A 81 -12.31 -5.80 18.24
N GLU A 82 -13.31 -5.21 18.94
CA GLU A 82 -14.39 -5.96 19.56
C GLU A 82 -15.26 -6.66 18.51
N GLU A 83 -15.60 -5.96 17.42
CA GLU A 83 -16.36 -6.52 16.30
C GLU A 83 -15.61 -7.67 15.63
N ILE A 84 -14.32 -7.50 15.31
CA ILE A 84 -13.46 -8.55 14.78
C ILE A 84 -13.47 -9.78 15.71
N ASN A 85 -13.23 -9.58 17.00
CA ASN A 85 -13.14 -10.70 17.95
C ASN A 85 -14.48 -11.42 18.17
N SER A 86 -15.61 -10.79 17.91
CA SER A 86 -16.95 -11.37 18.04
C SER A 86 -17.49 -11.99 16.74
N SER A 87 -16.79 -11.82 15.63
CA SER A 87 -17.18 -12.40 14.32
C SER A 87 -16.93 -13.92 14.28
N ASP A 88 -17.61 -14.60 13.34
CA ASP A 88 -17.47 -16.05 13.12
C ASP A 88 -16.04 -16.43 12.64
N ASP A 89 -15.39 -15.56 11.88
CA ASP A 89 -13.99 -15.70 11.44
C ASP A 89 -13.23 -14.38 11.68
N PRO A 90 -12.60 -14.24 12.86
CA PRO A 90 -11.88 -13.02 13.22
C PRO A 90 -10.72 -12.69 12.28
N LEU A 91 -10.00 -13.68 11.75
CA LEU A 91 -8.88 -13.43 10.86
C LEU A 91 -9.36 -12.90 9.50
N LEU A 92 -10.39 -13.51 8.93
CA LEU A 92 -10.98 -13.07 7.66
C LEU A 92 -11.63 -11.69 7.78
N THR A 93 -12.33 -11.43 8.89
CA THR A 93 -12.94 -10.12 9.18
C THR A 93 -11.88 -9.02 9.29
N ALA A 94 -10.81 -9.27 10.03
CA ALA A 94 -9.70 -8.33 10.15
C ALA A 94 -9.00 -8.09 8.80
N PHE A 95 -8.84 -9.13 7.98
CA PHE A 95 -8.31 -8.99 6.62
C PHE A 95 -9.22 -8.13 5.73
N SER A 96 -10.54 -8.32 5.81
CA SER A 96 -11.50 -7.51 5.06
C SER A 96 -11.40 -6.03 5.44
N TYR A 97 -11.27 -5.73 6.73
CA TYR A 97 -11.06 -4.36 7.20
C TYR A 97 -9.73 -3.79 6.74
N ALA A 98 -8.64 -4.55 6.86
CA ALA A 98 -7.34 -4.13 6.34
C ALA A 98 -7.37 -3.86 4.83
N ARG A 99 -8.10 -4.67 4.04
CA ARG A 99 -8.30 -4.44 2.60
C ARG A 99 -9.12 -3.18 2.33
N ALA A 100 -10.24 -3.01 3.02
CA ALA A 100 -11.09 -1.84 2.90
C ALA A 100 -10.36 -0.54 3.30
N GLY A 101 -9.39 -0.60 4.21
CA GLY A 101 -8.54 0.53 4.58
C GLY A 101 -7.86 1.20 3.40
N ASN A 102 -7.62 0.50 2.31
CA ASN A 102 -7.04 1.09 1.09
C ASN A 102 -7.98 2.10 0.38
N TYR A 103 -9.26 2.21 0.80
CA TYR A 103 -10.15 3.30 0.42
C TYR A 103 -9.74 4.64 1.05
N ILE A 104 -8.96 4.65 2.14
CA ILE A 104 -8.41 5.85 2.76
C ILE A 104 -7.27 6.38 1.87
N ASP A 105 -7.58 6.74 0.63
CA ASP A 105 -6.62 7.35 -0.29
C ASP A 105 -7.12 8.72 -0.72
N PHE A 106 -6.24 9.71 -0.63
CA PHE A 106 -6.46 11.12 -0.96
C PHE A 106 -7.10 11.40 -2.32
N GLY A 107 -7.01 10.47 -3.24
CA GLY A 107 -7.57 10.64 -4.57
C GLY A 107 -9.06 10.32 -4.67
N ALA A 108 -9.59 9.55 -3.73
CA ALA A 108 -10.96 9.03 -3.81
C ALA A 108 -11.91 9.67 -2.79
N LEU A 109 -11.40 10.17 -1.67
CA LEU A 109 -12.22 10.56 -0.52
C LEU A 109 -11.73 11.88 0.10
N SER A 110 -11.92 13.00 -0.59
CA SER A 110 -11.58 14.34 -0.09
C SER A 110 -12.34 14.75 1.20
N ALA A 111 -13.27 13.91 1.70
CA ALA A 111 -13.98 14.09 2.96
C ALA A 111 -14.53 12.72 3.44
N VAL A 112 -13.66 11.85 3.96
CA VAL A 112 -14.14 10.65 4.68
C VAL A 112 -14.51 11.09 6.09
N ASP A 113 -15.79 11.11 6.39
CA ASP A 113 -16.26 11.11 7.77
C ASP A 113 -16.35 9.66 8.29
N GLU A 114 -16.43 9.52 9.61
CA GLU A 114 -16.53 8.23 10.29
C GLU A 114 -17.65 7.35 9.71
N LYS A 115 -18.83 7.92 9.46
CA LYS A 115 -19.99 7.20 8.93
C LYS A 115 -19.74 6.66 7.53
N THR A 116 -19.15 7.46 6.66
CA THR A 116 -18.78 7.03 5.30
C THR A 116 -17.73 5.94 5.35
N PHE A 117 -16.75 6.06 6.24
CA PHE A 117 -15.70 5.05 6.42
C PHE A 117 -16.29 3.70 6.90
N LEU A 118 -17.12 3.72 7.94
CA LEU A 118 -17.78 2.50 8.43
C LEU A 118 -18.64 1.85 7.34
N SER A 119 -19.38 2.64 6.55
CA SER A 119 -20.17 2.09 5.45
C SER A 119 -19.31 1.45 4.36
N LEU A 120 -18.07 1.91 4.16
CA LEU A 120 -17.12 1.29 3.24
C LEU A 120 -16.56 -0.04 3.82
N LEU A 121 -16.27 -0.09 5.12
CA LEU A 121 -15.87 -1.34 5.77
C LEU A 121 -16.95 -2.42 5.64
N GLU A 122 -18.22 -2.04 5.87
CA GLU A 122 -19.36 -2.95 5.75
C GLU A 122 -19.67 -3.37 4.31
N SER A 123 -19.37 -2.52 3.32
CA SER A 123 -19.69 -2.76 1.91
C SER A 123 -18.63 -3.55 1.15
N ASP A 124 -17.41 -3.68 1.69
CA ASP A 124 -16.34 -4.42 1.03
C ASP A 124 -16.56 -5.93 1.15
N SER A 125 -17.13 -6.53 0.11
CA SER A 125 -17.35 -7.97 0.03
C SER A 125 -16.19 -8.66 -0.69
N LEU A 126 -15.70 -9.76 -0.10
CA LEU A 126 -14.72 -10.65 -0.73
C LEU A 126 -15.42 -11.48 -1.81
N SER A 127 -14.85 -11.48 -3.02
CA SER A 127 -15.29 -12.39 -4.08
C SER A 127 -14.85 -13.83 -3.79
N ASP A 128 -15.43 -14.82 -4.47
CA ASP A 128 -14.99 -16.22 -4.36
C ASP A 128 -13.50 -16.39 -4.66
N ASN A 129 -12.95 -15.60 -5.60
CA ASN A 129 -11.52 -15.62 -5.91
C ASN A 129 -10.69 -15.03 -4.76
N ASP A 130 -11.16 -13.96 -4.12
CA ASP A 130 -10.47 -13.38 -2.96
C ASP A 130 -10.46 -14.37 -1.78
N LEU A 131 -11.58 -15.07 -1.54
CA LEU A 131 -11.68 -16.11 -0.50
C LEU A 131 -10.71 -17.26 -0.76
N GLN A 132 -10.65 -17.78 -1.99
CA GLN A 132 -9.69 -18.83 -2.37
C GLN A 132 -8.23 -18.36 -2.18
N THR A 133 -7.94 -17.09 -2.52
CA THR A 133 -6.61 -16.50 -2.31
C THR A 133 -6.30 -16.36 -0.83
N PHE A 134 -7.31 -16.01 -0.01
CA PHE A 134 -7.17 -15.89 1.43
C PHE A 134 -6.91 -17.26 2.08
N GLU A 135 -7.60 -18.31 1.65
CA GLU A 135 -7.34 -19.69 2.09
C GLU A 135 -5.90 -20.13 1.77
N ALA A 136 -5.40 -19.80 0.55
CA ALA A 136 -4.02 -20.08 0.16
C ALA A 136 -3.01 -19.30 1.04
N PHE A 137 -3.28 -18.04 1.34
CA PHE A 137 -2.48 -17.20 2.24
C PHE A 137 -2.46 -17.77 3.66
N ALA A 138 -3.63 -18.07 4.24
CA ALA A 138 -3.78 -18.62 5.57
C ALA A 138 -3.02 -19.97 5.71
N LYS A 139 -3.14 -20.83 4.71
CA LYS A 139 -2.44 -22.11 4.66
C LYS A 139 -0.91 -21.95 4.64
N GLN A 140 -0.37 -20.92 3.97
CA GLN A 140 1.07 -20.66 4.03
C GLN A 140 1.49 -20.15 5.42
N CYS A 141 0.68 -19.32 6.06
CA CYS A 141 0.94 -18.85 7.41
C CYS A 141 0.98 -19.96 8.47
N GLU A 142 0.31 -21.10 8.26
CA GLU A 142 0.34 -22.25 9.18
C GLU A 142 1.74 -22.81 9.39
N THR A 143 2.57 -22.80 8.36
CA THR A 143 3.90 -23.42 8.38
C THR A 143 5.06 -22.44 8.30
N ALA A 144 4.79 -21.19 7.92
CA ALA A 144 5.82 -20.17 7.78
C ALA A 144 6.36 -19.71 9.15
N GLY A 145 7.63 -19.37 9.18
CA GLY A 145 8.30 -18.75 10.33
C GLY A 145 8.28 -17.22 10.30
N SER A 146 8.02 -16.60 9.13
CA SER A 146 8.03 -15.15 8.99
C SER A 146 7.00 -14.63 7.99
N LEU A 147 6.44 -13.45 8.29
CA LEU A 147 5.58 -12.70 7.38
C LEU A 147 6.05 -11.25 7.32
N LEU A 148 6.18 -10.73 6.10
CA LEU A 148 6.44 -9.32 5.82
C LEU A 148 5.20 -8.68 5.19
N LEU A 149 4.64 -7.68 5.87
CA LEU A 149 3.61 -6.82 5.33
C LEU A 149 4.27 -5.58 4.73
N LEU A 150 4.02 -5.30 3.45
CA LEU A 150 4.41 -4.06 2.78
C LEU A 150 3.26 -3.07 2.88
N ALA A 151 3.37 -2.09 3.78
CA ALA A 151 2.32 -1.12 4.05
C ALA A 151 2.12 -0.13 2.89
N ASP A 152 0.95 0.52 2.86
CA ASP A 152 0.61 1.58 1.89
C ASP A 152 0.28 2.87 2.64
N ASN A 153 -0.96 3.11 3.08
CA ASN A 153 -1.42 4.42 3.53
C ASN A 153 -1.50 4.59 5.05
N CYS A 154 -1.42 5.84 5.52
CA CYS A 154 -1.86 6.24 6.86
C CYS A 154 -3.37 5.99 7.02
N GLY A 155 -3.80 5.69 8.25
CA GLY A 155 -5.16 5.22 8.53
C GLY A 155 -5.34 3.72 8.20
N GLU A 156 -4.99 3.30 6.98
CA GLU A 156 -4.97 1.88 6.61
C GLU A 156 -4.06 1.05 7.54
N ILE A 157 -2.91 1.60 7.93
CA ILE A 157 -1.93 0.92 8.80
C ILE A 157 -2.50 0.56 10.18
N VAL A 158 -3.51 1.27 10.69
CA VAL A 158 -4.20 0.92 11.95
C VAL A 158 -5.04 -0.34 11.75
N LEU A 159 -5.69 -0.49 10.60
CA LEU A 159 -6.43 -1.71 10.25
C LEU A 159 -5.48 -2.88 9.96
N ASP A 160 -4.33 -2.61 9.36
CA ASP A 160 -3.27 -3.60 9.20
C ASP A 160 -2.79 -4.10 10.58
N LYS A 161 -2.69 -3.23 11.60
CA LYS A 161 -2.39 -3.65 12.98
C LYS A 161 -3.41 -4.65 13.50
N LEU A 162 -4.71 -4.35 13.38
CA LEU A 162 -5.77 -5.26 13.83
C LEU A 162 -5.70 -6.62 13.11
N PHE A 163 -5.35 -6.63 11.83
CA PHE A 163 -5.13 -7.88 11.10
C PHE A 163 -3.88 -8.64 11.60
N LEU A 164 -2.78 -7.95 11.86
CA LEU A 164 -1.56 -8.54 12.42
C LEU A 164 -1.79 -9.11 13.83
N GLU A 165 -2.65 -8.48 14.65
CA GLU A 165 -3.07 -9.02 15.94
C GLU A 165 -3.77 -10.38 15.79
N GLN A 166 -4.66 -10.54 14.81
CA GLN A 166 -5.33 -11.82 14.56
C GLN A 166 -4.37 -12.86 13.98
N LEU A 167 -3.46 -12.46 13.07
CA LEU A 167 -2.40 -13.35 12.59
C LEU A 167 -1.54 -13.87 13.74
N LYS A 168 -1.15 -13.00 14.69
CA LYS A 168 -0.35 -13.38 15.85
C LYS A 168 -1.07 -14.33 16.79
N LYS A 169 -2.38 -14.15 16.96
CA LYS A 169 -3.21 -15.07 17.76
C LYS A 169 -3.31 -16.45 17.11
N GLN A 170 -3.58 -16.50 15.80
CA GLN A 170 -3.81 -17.75 15.08
C GLN A 170 -2.51 -18.49 14.76
N TYR A 171 -1.43 -17.75 14.48
CA TYR A 171 -0.13 -18.26 14.08
C TYR A 171 0.98 -17.68 14.97
N PRO A 172 1.07 -18.09 16.27
CA PRO A 172 2.01 -17.49 17.23
C PRO A 172 3.49 -17.69 16.87
N GLN A 173 3.81 -18.67 15.99
CA GLN A 173 5.16 -18.90 15.47
C GLN A 173 5.63 -17.84 14.49
N LEU A 174 4.70 -17.11 13.80
CA LEU A 174 5.07 -16.11 12.83
C LEU A 174 5.82 -14.93 13.48
N LYS A 175 6.99 -14.63 12.95
CA LYS A 175 7.66 -13.35 13.17
C LYS A 175 7.06 -12.35 12.19
N LEU A 176 6.39 -11.33 12.72
CA LEU A 176 5.72 -10.32 11.93
C LEU A 176 6.64 -9.11 11.74
N SER A 177 6.76 -8.64 10.50
CA SER A 177 7.46 -7.42 10.15
C SER A 177 6.59 -6.57 9.23
N VAL A 178 6.67 -5.24 9.38
CA VAL A 178 5.97 -4.27 8.53
C VAL A 178 6.97 -3.34 7.89
N MET A 179 7.05 -3.35 6.56
CA MET A 179 7.88 -2.41 5.82
C MET A 179 7.07 -1.17 5.47
N VAL A 180 7.58 -0.01 5.88
CA VAL A 180 7.00 1.31 5.65
C VAL A 180 7.96 2.19 4.84
N ARG A 181 7.51 3.37 4.40
CA ARG A 181 8.37 4.29 3.64
C ARG A 181 9.46 4.88 4.53
N GLY A 182 10.65 5.03 3.96
CA GLY A 182 11.81 5.62 4.64
C GLY A 182 11.87 7.15 4.55
N GLY A 183 10.81 7.79 4.10
CA GLY A 183 10.65 9.23 4.02
C GLY A 183 9.28 9.62 3.51
N GLU A 184 8.91 10.88 3.69
CA GLU A 184 7.62 11.42 3.32
C GLU A 184 7.33 11.30 1.81
N VAL A 185 6.21 10.69 1.48
CA VAL A 185 5.67 10.63 0.13
C VAL A 185 4.16 10.46 0.18
N LEU A 186 3.42 11.40 -0.36
CA LEU A 186 1.96 11.38 -0.34
C LEU A 186 1.44 11.10 1.09
N ASN A 187 0.45 10.23 1.20
CA ASN A 187 -0.11 9.73 2.47
C ASN A 187 0.41 8.34 2.85
N ASP A 188 1.46 7.86 2.20
CA ASP A 188 2.06 6.56 2.54
C ASP A 188 2.59 6.58 4.00
N ALA A 189 2.46 5.46 4.69
CA ALA A 189 2.91 5.31 6.07
C ALA A 189 4.44 5.28 6.16
N THR A 190 4.99 6.08 7.08
CA THR A 190 6.42 6.11 7.45
C THR A 190 6.65 5.39 8.77
N VAL A 191 7.91 5.33 9.24
CA VAL A 191 8.26 4.76 10.55
C VAL A 191 7.51 5.49 11.66
N GLU A 192 7.47 6.82 11.62
CA GLU A 192 6.76 7.64 12.62
C GLU A 192 5.26 7.32 12.65
N ASP A 193 4.64 7.12 11.49
CA ASP A 193 3.21 6.76 11.39
C ASP A 193 2.95 5.34 11.92
N ALA A 194 3.84 4.40 11.64
CA ALA A 194 3.73 3.03 12.14
C ALA A 194 3.88 2.95 13.66
N GLU A 195 4.84 3.68 14.24
CA GLU A 195 5.01 3.82 15.69
C GLU A 195 3.78 4.51 16.31
N TYR A 196 3.29 5.57 15.70
CA TYR A 196 2.08 6.28 16.16
C TYR A 196 0.84 5.38 16.15
N ALA A 197 0.71 4.51 15.15
CA ALA A 197 -0.34 3.50 15.08
C ALA A 197 -0.13 2.34 16.07
N GLY A 198 1.04 2.19 16.71
CA GLY A 198 1.37 1.12 17.64
C GLY A 198 1.73 -0.20 16.97
N ILE A 199 2.28 -0.16 15.77
CA ILE A 199 2.77 -1.36 15.05
C ILE A 199 3.94 -2.00 15.79
N ASP A 200 4.82 -1.20 16.42
CA ASP A 200 5.99 -1.65 17.19
C ASP A 200 5.63 -2.57 18.37
N CYS A 201 4.38 -2.52 18.85
CA CYS A 201 3.89 -3.42 19.90
C CYS A 201 3.65 -4.86 19.40
N ILE A 202 3.51 -5.07 18.06
CA ILE A 202 3.10 -6.36 17.50
C ILE A 202 4.04 -6.90 16.41
N ALA A 203 4.73 -6.02 15.69
CA ALA A 203 5.60 -6.37 14.57
C ALA A 203 6.86 -5.51 14.56
N GLU A 204 7.93 -6.02 13.95
CA GLU A 204 9.13 -5.26 13.66
C GLU A 204 8.86 -4.24 12.55
N ILE A 205 9.19 -2.97 12.78
CA ILE A 205 9.05 -1.92 11.76
C ILE A 205 10.34 -1.84 10.96
N ILE A 206 10.25 -1.95 9.64
CA ILE A 206 11.36 -1.88 8.71
C ILE A 206 11.20 -0.68 7.79
N SER A 207 12.20 0.22 7.79
CA SER A 207 12.23 1.35 6.86
C SER A 207 12.66 0.90 5.46
N SER A 208 11.92 1.26 4.44
CA SER A 208 12.34 1.07 3.04
C SER A 208 13.62 1.86 2.68
N GLY A 209 13.99 2.84 3.51
CA GLY A 209 15.17 3.70 3.33
C GLY A 209 14.94 4.92 2.45
N ILE A 210 13.76 5.05 1.80
CA ILE A 210 13.47 6.14 0.88
C ILE A 210 11.97 6.45 0.79
N GLY A 211 11.64 7.71 0.48
CA GLY A 211 10.26 8.18 0.24
C GLY A 211 9.81 7.90 -1.20
N VAL A 212 9.42 6.67 -1.49
CA VAL A 212 8.83 6.25 -2.77
C VAL A 212 7.50 5.57 -2.50
N SER A 213 6.43 6.00 -3.18
CA SER A 213 5.09 5.39 -3.04
C SER A 213 5.04 4.06 -3.79
N GLY A 214 5.63 3.04 -3.17
CA GLY A 214 5.79 1.68 -3.68
C GLY A 214 7.17 1.10 -3.39
N THR A 215 7.24 -0.23 -3.29
CA THR A 215 8.46 -0.98 -2.95
C THR A 215 9.31 -1.21 -4.20
N VAL A 216 10.07 -0.19 -4.61
CA VAL A 216 10.98 -0.26 -5.77
C VAL A 216 12.30 -0.89 -5.34
N TYR A 217 12.49 -2.19 -5.62
CA TYR A 217 13.59 -3.01 -5.10
C TYR A 217 14.98 -2.37 -5.23
N LYS A 218 15.32 -1.79 -6.40
CA LYS A 218 16.64 -1.17 -6.63
C LYS A 218 16.92 0.03 -5.71
N MET A 219 15.88 0.60 -5.09
CA MET A 219 15.97 1.80 -4.24
C MET A 219 15.90 1.49 -2.75
N LEU A 220 15.58 0.24 -2.37
CA LEU A 220 15.49 -0.16 -0.97
C LEU A 220 16.85 -0.10 -0.27
N SER A 221 16.82 0.17 1.03
CA SER A 221 17.98 -0.04 1.92
C SER A 221 18.41 -1.51 1.91
N ASN A 222 19.63 -1.79 2.37
CA ASN A 222 20.12 -3.17 2.46
C ASN A 222 19.28 -4.01 3.43
N GLU A 223 18.83 -3.41 4.53
CA GLU A 223 17.93 -4.02 5.51
C GLU A 223 16.57 -4.38 4.89
N ALA A 224 15.94 -3.44 4.21
CA ALA A 224 14.67 -3.65 3.52
C ALA A 224 14.76 -4.72 2.41
N LYS A 225 15.88 -4.75 1.66
CA LYS A 225 16.14 -5.82 0.69
C LYS A 225 16.25 -7.17 1.37
N SER A 226 17.01 -7.25 2.46
CA SER A 226 17.18 -8.48 3.22
C SER A 226 15.85 -8.98 3.76
N ALA A 227 15.03 -8.09 4.31
CA ALA A 227 13.69 -8.45 4.80
C ALA A 227 12.80 -8.99 3.68
N LEU A 228 12.79 -8.33 2.52
CA LEU A 228 11.98 -8.75 1.38
C LEU A 228 12.46 -10.06 0.76
N ASP A 229 13.78 -10.30 0.74
CA ASP A 229 14.39 -11.49 0.15
C ASP A 229 14.28 -12.73 1.03
N ASN A 230 14.15 -12.56 2.36
CA ASN A 230 14.14 -13.66 3.33
C ASN A 230 12.74 -13.92 3.93
N ALA A 231 11.73 -13.09 3.65
CA ALA A 231 10.39 -13.34 4.14
C ALA A 231 9.77 -14.59 3.48
N GLU A 232 9.20 -15.49 4.28
CA GLU A 232 8.56 -16.71 3.80
C GLU A 232 7.15 -16.43 3.26
N VAL A 233 6.44 -15.46 3.85
CA VAL A 233 5.16 -14.95 3.35
C VAL A 233 5.26 -13.44 3.18
N ILE A 234 4.85 -12.94 2.02
CA ILE A 234 4.80 -11.50 1.74
C ILE A 234 3.36 -11.11 1.43
N LEU A 235 2.81 -10.19 2.22
CA LEU A 235 1.55 -9.51 1.97
C LEU A 235 1.82 -8.06 1.57
N SER A 236 1.46 -7.70 0.36
CA SER A 236 1.74 -6.38 -0.21
C SER A 236 0.46 -5.57 -0.36
N LYS A 237 0.40 -4.42 0.34
CA LYS A 237 -0.76 -3.51 0.32
C LYS A 237 -0.56 -2.44 -0.75
N GLY A 238 -1.68 -2.06 -1.38
CA GLY A 238 -1.74 -0.91 -2.29
C GLY A 238 -1.23 -1.14 -3.71
N GLN A 239 -1.81 -0.36 -4.64
CA GLN A 239 -1.52 -0.46 -6.07
C GLN A 239 -0.08 -0.10 -6.41
N GLY A 240 0.53 0.86 -5.70
CA GLY A 240 1.92 1.29 -5.93
C GLY A 240 2.93 0.15 -5.69
N ASN A 241 2.73 -0.64 -4.64
CA ASN A 241 3.55 -1.82 -4.37
C ASN A 241 3.37 -2.89 -5.46
N TYR A 242 2.12 -3.14 -5.90
CA TYR A 242 1.87 -4.05 -7.02
C TYR A 242 2.57 -3.59 -8.30
N GLU A 243 2.51 -2.30 -8.64
CA GLU A 243 3.19 -1.73 -9.81
C GLU A 243 4.71 -1.90 -9.73
N ALA A 244 5.27 -1.78 -8.52
CA ALA A 244 6.69 -1.89 -8.29
C ALA A 244 7.22 -3.33 -8.34
N LEU A 245 6.49 -4.30 -7.78
CA LEU A 245 6.98 -5.67 -7.55
C LEU A 245 6.44 -6.72 -8.50
N SER A 246 5.25 -6.54 -9.08
CA SER A 246 4.63 -7.55 -9.94
C SER A 246 5.49 -7.86 -11.17
N GLY A 247 5.66 -9.15 -11.47
CA GLY A 247 6.47 -9.66 -12.57
C GLY A 247 7.96 -9.76 -12.29
N GLN A 248 8.37 -9.72 -11.00
CA GLN A 248 9.78 -9.85 -10.60
C GLN A 248 10.16 -11.25 -10.12
N GLY A 249 9.28 -12.28 -10.33
CA GLY A 249 9.56 -13.66 -9.95
C GLY A 249 9.58 -13.89 -8.44
N ARG A 250 8.76 -13.18 -7.68
CA ARG A 250 8.59 -13.35 -6.24
C ARG A 250 7.22 -13.94 -5.93
N HIS A 251 7.14 -14.70 -4.87
CA HIS A 251 5.86 -15.18 -4.35
C HIS A 251 5.27 -14.10 -3.42
N ILE A 252 4.22 -13.43 -3.87
CA ILE A 252 3.63 -12.29 -3.14
C ILE A 252 2.11 -12.37 -3.23
N PHE A 253 1.44 -12.15 -2.08
CA PHE A 253 0.02 -11.85 -2.00
C PHE A 253 -0.19 -10.34 -2.07
N TYR A 254 -0.98 -9.88 -3.02
CA TYR A 254 -1.26 -8.46 -3.20
C TYR A 254 -2.70 -8.13 -2.84
N SER A 255 -2.89 -7.15 -1.97
CA SER A 255 -4.20 -6.59 -1.59
C SER A 255 -4.26 -5.10 -1.91
N PHE A 256 -5.10 -4.69 -2.86
CA PHE A 256 -5.21 -3.29 -3.29
C PHE A 256 -6.55 -3.00 -3.96
N LEU A 257 -6.85 -1.70 -4.15
CA LEU A 257 -8.00 -1.24 -4.93
C LEU A 257 -7.62 -0.93 -6.38
N CYS A 258 -8.49 -1.29 -7.33
CA CYS A 258 -8.36 -0.90 -8.73
C CYS A 258 -8.68 0.58 -8.92
N LYS A 259 -7.66 1.46 -8.89
CA LYS A 259 -7.83 2.93 -8.93
C LYS A 259 -7.78 3.52 -10.34
N CYS A 260 -7.36 2.78 -11.36
CA CYS A 260 -7.20 3.29 -12.73
C CYS A 260 -7.67 2.29 -13.80
N GLU A 261 -7.94 2.80 -15.00
CA GLU A 261 -8.45 2.04 -16.14
C GLU A 261 -7.57 0.83 -16.51
N ARG A 262 -6.25 0.95 -16.40
CA ARG A 262 -5.33 -0.16 -16.65
C ARG A 262 -5.61 -1.37 -15.76
N PHE A 263 -5.90 -1.13 -14.48
CA PHE A 263 -6.16 -2.18 -13.51
C PHE A 263 -7.57 -2.74 -13.64
N THR A 264 -8.57 -1.88 -13.85
CA THR A 264 -9.94 -2.35 -14.11
C THR A 264 -10.00 -3.24 -15.34
N ASN A 265 -9.29 -2.87 -16.42
CA ASN A 265 -9.18 -3.69 -17.63
C ASN A 265 -8.39 -5.00 -17.39
N ARG A 266 -7.31 -4.95 -16.59
CA ARG A 266 -6.48 -6.14 -16.29
C ARG A 266 -7.24 -7.18 -15.49
N PHE A 267 -8.04 -6.76 -14.51
CA PHE A 267 -8.76 -7.63 -13.59
C PHE A 267 -10.23 -7.84 -13.98
N GLY A 268 -10.73 -7.12 -14.98
CA GLY A 268 -12.13 -7.24 -15.44
C GLY A 268 -13.15 -6.75 -14.41
N VAL A 269 -12.79 -5.75 -13.58
CA VAL A 269 -13.60 -5.27 -12.47
C VAL A 269 -13.87 -3.77 -12.55
N PRO A 270 -14.93 -3.24 -11.92
CA PRO A 270 -15.17 -1.81 -11.80
C PRO A 270 -14.03 -1.08 -11.05
N ARG A 271 -13.99 0.24 -11.22
CA ARG A 271 -13.09 1.08 -10.44
C ARG A 271 -13.44 1.00 -8.95
N LEU A 272 -12.42 1.05 -8.10
CA LEU A 272 -12.50 0.93 -6.63
C LEU A 272 -12.93 -0.47 -6.13
N THR A 273 -12.91 -1.48 -6.98
CA THR A 273 -13.07 -2.87 -6.51
C THR A 273 -11.78 -3.31 -5.80
N GLY A 274 -11.93 -3.92 -4.63
CA GLY A 274 -10.84 -4.60 -3.90
C GLY A 274 -10.37 -5.83 -4.66
N ILE A 275 -9.07 -6.04 -4.70
CA ILE A 275 -8.42 -7.21 -5.30
C ILE A 275 -7.55 -7.88 -4.26
N PHE A 276 -7.67 -9.18 -4.17
CA PHE A 276 -6.71 -10.02 -3.48
C PHE A 276 -6.20 -11.10 -4.43
N VAL A 277 -4.92 -11.08 -4.75
CA VAL A 277 -4.33 -11.95 -5.76
C VAL A 277 -2.97 -12.47 -5.34
N GLU A 278 -2.73 -13.76 -5.59
CA GLU A 278 -1.45 -14.42 -5.40
C GLU A 278 -0.65 -14.38 -6.71
N GLU A 279 0.60 -13.89 -6.64
CA GLU A 279 1.60 -14.06 -7.70
C GLU A 279 2.60 -15.13 -7.26
N LYS A 280 2.63 -16.24 -7.98
CA LYS A 280 3.57 -17.35 -7.75
C LYS A 280 4.89 -17.10 -8.50
N GLN A 281 5.97 -17.67 -7.98
CA GLN A 281 7.28 -17.63 -8.63
C GLN A 281 7.26 -18.31 -10.01
#